data_2e853adcd0b82d72d5103e5837c31e87
#
_entry.id   2e853adcd0b82d72d5103e5837c31e87
#
_cell.length_a   1.000
_cell.length_b   1.000
_cell.length_c   1.000
_cell.angle_alpha   90.00
_cell.angle_beta   90.00
_cell.angle_gamma   90.00
#
_symmetry.space_group_name_H-M   'P 1'
#
loop_
_entity.id
_entity.type
_entity.pdbx_description
1 polymer ?
#
loop_
_entity_poly.entity_id
_entity_poly.type
_entity_poly.pdbx_seq_one_letter_code
_entity_poly.pdbx_strand_id
1 'polypeptide(L)'
;MAGSEERQGLLGDEDDRSLGGGQTAKGPGRPMLAICDPSHLLHRMVVLVLMCFLGFDFDQYYVSLCFYRVGTIIFSLFVCVGQIIFAAGALVNHFWLMEFGRFIFGIGGESLAVAQNTYAVSWFKGKALNLVFGLQLSMARVGSTVNMNVMGWVYSKVADLVGSPGHTTLGVSLMIASVTCFFSLICALVLGFLDKRAEKILSKEQGKTGEVIKLTDVKDFPFPLWLIFIVCVGYYVAIFPFIGLGQVFFIEKFNFSPAEARAVNSIVYIISAPASPVLGFLVDKTGRNVIWVIIAVITTLAAHMMLAFTFWNPWIAMSLLGVSYSLLACALWPMVAFVVPEHQLGTAYGFMQSIQNLGLALISMAAGAILDSRGYLVLEVFFCICICSQYFVCVLLYFVDYLRGKRTTD
;
A
#
# COMPACT_ATOMS: atom_id res chain seq x y z
N MET A 1 50.93 41.62 29.57
CA MET A 1 50.21 42.90 29.55
C MET A 1 49.00 42.72 28.66
N ALA A 2 47.85 42.78 29.25
CA ALA A 2 46.50 43.19 28.80
C ALA A 2 45.95 42.45 27.57
N GLY A 3 44.77 41.94 27.58
CA GLY A 3 43.71 41.87 28.52
C GLY A 3 42.73 40.79 28.12
N SER A 4 42.32 40.07 29.08
CA SER A 4 41.08 39.32 29.19
C SER A 4 39.92 40.30 29.20
N GLU A 5 38.73 39.80 28.85
CA GLU A 5 37.42 40.40 28.91
C GLU A 5 36.84 40.67 27.52
N GLU A 6 35.95 39.79 27.16
CA GLU A 6 34.51 40.01 26.90
C GLU A 6 33.88 38.75 26.34
N ARG A 7 33.49 37.89 27.23
CA ARG A 7 32.46 36.89 26.97
C ARG A 7 31.42 36.99 28.08
N GLN A 8 30.52 37.94 27.95
CA GLN A 8 29.24 37.91 28.65
C GLN A 8 28.29 38.94 28.00
N GLY A 9 27.13 38.43 27.60
CA GLY A 9 26.01 39.30 27.28
C GLY A 9 25.53 39.26 25.85
N LEU A 10 24.76 38.22 25.54
CA LEU A 10 23.71 38.28 24.51
C LEU A 10 22.68 37.15 24.81
N LEU A 11 22.13 37.24 26.01
CA LEU A 11 20.77 36.84 26.32
C LEU A 11 20.02 38.14 26.50
N GLY A 12 19.46 38.61 25.43
CA GLY A 12 18.59 39.79 25.41
C GLY A 12 17.29 39.36 24.77
N ASP A 13 16.27 39.33 25.62
CA ASP A 13 14.87 39.40 25.26
C ASP A 13 14.65 40.35 24.08
N GLU A 14 14.09 39.91 22.98
CA GLU A 14 13.38 40.75 22.06
C GLU A 14 11.89 40.50 22.16
N ASP A 15 11.34 41.23 23.09
CA ASP A 15 9.98 41.66 23.17
C ASP A 15 9.44 42.21 21.84
N ASP A 16 8.32 41.70 21.46
CA ASP A 16 7.11 42.38 21.01
C ASP A 16 7.30 43.84 20.55
N ARG A 17 7.41 44.07 19.24
CA ARG A 17 6.97 45.32 18.59
C ARG A 17 6.30 45.05 17.25
N SER A 18 4.97 44.91 17.34
CA SER A 18 3.97 45.46 16.43
C SER A 18 4.54 46.25 15.24
N LEU A 19 4.42 45.72 14.04
CA LEU A 19 4.19 46.53 12.86
C LEU A 19 2.80 46.19 12.33
N GLY A 20 1.89 47.12 12.58
CA GLY A 20 0.56 47.12 12.04
C GLY A 20 0.59 47.21 10.53
N GLY A 21 -0.04 46.28 9.90
CA GLY A 21 -0.29 46.21 8.48
C GLY A 21 -1.54 45.41 8.20
N GLY A 22 -2.68 46.07 8.14
CA GLY A 22 -3.85 45.68 7.37
C GLY A 22 -4.54 44.38 7.80
N GLN A 23 -5.16 44.34 8.97
CA GLN A 23 -6.31 43.45 9.18
C GLN A 23 -7.45 43.92 8.28
N THR A 24 -7.56 43.36 7.09
CA THR A 24 -8.85 43.32 6.41
C THR A 24 -9.75 42.39 7.24
N ALA A 25 -10.64 43.00 8.01
CA ALA A 25 -11.72 42.34 8.72
C ALA A 25 -12.50 41.50 7.71
N LYS A 26 -12.24 40.18 7.68
CA LYS A 26 -13.15 39.21 7.10
C LYS A 26 -14.43 39.26 7.94
N GLY A 27 -15.51 39.72 7.33
CA GLY A 27 -16.84 39.70 7.93
C GLY A 27 -17.18 38.29 8.44
N PRO A 28 -18.20 38.15 9.32
CA PRO A 28 -18.56 36.87 9.92
C PRO A 28 -18.92 35.87 8.84
N GLY A 29 -17.94 35.08 8.42
CA GLY A 29 -18.15 33.95 7.52
C GLY A 29 -19.10 32.98 8.18
N ARG A 30 -20.13 32.51 7.46
CA ARG A 30 -21.02 31.46 7.92
C ARG A 30 -20.21 30.36 8.57
N PRO A 31 -20.58 29.79 9.74
CA PRO A 31 -19.87 28.73 10.38
C PRO A 31 -19.75 27.56 9.41
N MET A 32 -18.53 27.27 8.98
CA MET A 32 -18.30 26.09 8.14
C MET A 32 -18.46 24.84 8.99
N LEU A 33 -19.19 23.87 8.47
CA LEU A 33 -19.24 22.54 9.08
C LEU A 33 -17.82 22.00 9.25
N ALA A 34 -17.50 21.45 10.42
CA ALA A 34 -16.16 20.93 10.76
C ALA A 34 -15.63 19.89 9.73
N ILE A 35 -16.54 19.17 9.06
CA ILE A 35 -16.21 18.24 7.96
C ILE A 35 -15.67 18.97 6.73
N CYS A 36 -16.00 20.25 6.56
CA CYS A 36 -15.64 21.03 5.39
C CYS A 36 -14.44 21.96 5.62
N ASP A 37 -13.89 21.99 6.82
CA ASP A 37 -12.73 22.80 7.19
C ASP A 37 -11.45 21.96 7.15
N PRO A 38 -10.53 22.20 6.19
CA PRO A 38 -9.30 21.42 6.05
C PRO A 38 -8.34 21.51 7.22
N SER A 39 -8.44 22.56 8.04
CA SER A 39 -7.65 22.72 9.25
C SER A 39 -8.17 21.85 10.40
N HIS A 40 -9.44 21.48 10.36
CA HIS A 40 -10.09 20.70 11.39
C HIS A 40 -9.75 19.22 11.32
N LEU A 41 -9.54 18.57 12.47
CA LEU A 41 -9.21 17.14 12.57
C LEU A 41 -10.25 16.26 11.87
N LEU A 42 -11.54 16.59 11.99
CA LEU A 42 -12.63 15.82 11.38
C LEU A 42 -12.54 15.77 9.86
N HIS A 43 -12.18 16.86 9.18
CA HIS A 43 -11.94 16.86 7.73
C HIS A 43 -10.83 15.89 7.33
N ARG A 44 -9.70 15.92 8.07
CA ARG A 44 -8.57 15.00 7.82
C ARG A 44 -8.95 13.54 8.04
N MET A 45 -9.77 13.27 9.04
CA MET A 45 -10.30 11.92 9.29
C MET A 45 -11.23 11.45 8.17
N VAL A 46 -12.09 12.33 7.64
CA VAL A 46 -12.94 12.00 6.48
C VAL A 46 -12.11 11.73 5.24
N VAL A 47 -11.09 12.56 4.97
CA VAL A 47 -10.15 12.33 3.86
C VAL A 47 -9.46 10.98 4.02
N LEU A 48 -8.96 10.66 5.23
CA LEU A 48 -8.31 9.38 5.51
C LEU A 48 -9.25 8.19 5.29
N VAL A 49 -10.50 8.26 5.78
CA VAL A 49 -11.50 7.20 5.58
C VAL A 49 -11.79 7.01 4.09
N LEU A 50 -11.98 8.09 3.32
CA LEU A 50 -12.19 7.98 1.87
C LEU A 50 -10.98 7.38 1.16
N MET A 51 -9.76 7.75 1.56
CA MET A 51 -8.53 7.15 1.02
C MET A 51 -8.43 5.65 1.33
N CYS A 52 -8.84 5.23 2.53
CA CYS A 52 -8.89 3.80 2.88
C CYS A 52 -9.87 3.03 2.00
N PHE A 53 -11.02 3.62 1.64
CA PHE A 53 -11.98 2.98 0.74
C PHE A 53 -11.51 2.90 -0.71
N LEU A 54 -10.60 3.77 -1.16
CA LEU A 54 -9.94 3.63 -2.46
C LEU A 54 -9.07 2.36 -2.57
N GLY A 55 -8.52 1.90 -1.45
CA GLY A 55 -7.73 0.65 -1.37
C GLY A 55 -8.55 -0.65 -1.42
N PHE A 56 -9.87 -0.60 -1.57
CA PHE A 56 -10.71 -1.80 -1.74
C PHE A 56 -10.56 -2.44 -3.13
N ASP A 57 -10.03 -1.69 -4.09
CA ASP A 57 -9.78 -2.17 -5.45
C ASP A 57 -8.27 -2.32 -5.65
N PHE A 58 -7.85 -3.50 -6.14
CA PHE A 58 -6.45 -3.83 -6.41
C PHE A 58 -5.95 -3.17 -7.69
N ASP A 59 -4.79 -2.49 -7.55
CA ASP A 59 -3.68 -2.31 -8.49
C ASP A 59 -3.78 -1.39 -9.73
N GLN A 60 -3.00 -0.42 -9.82
CA GLN A 60 -1.85 0.25 -10.46
C GLN A 60 -2.05 1.38 -11.52
N TYR A 61 -1.22 2.37 -11.50
CA TYR A 61 -0.36 3.30 -12.28
C TYR A 61 -0.85 4.67 -12.81
N TYR A 62 -0.04 5.70 -12.47
CA TYR A 62 0.39 7.00 -13.07
C TYR A 62 -0.43 8.29 -12.97
N VAL A 63 0.27 9.38 -12.54
CA VAL A 63 0.48 10.78 -13.01
C VAL A 63 0.04 11.92 -12.08
N SER A 64 1.00 12.77 -11.76
CA SER A 64 1.21 14.13 -11.20
C SER A 64 0.08 15.11 -10.77
N LEU A 65 0.37 16.00 -9.82
CA LEU A 65 -0.40 16.84 -8.88
C LEU A 65 -1.68 17.58 -9.34
N CYS A 66 -1.75 18.20 -10.51
CA CYS A 66 -3.04 18.60 -11.11
C CYS A 66 -3.87 17.36 -11.52
N PHE A 67 -3.20 16.28 -11.71
CA PHE A 67 -3.66 14.96 -12.10
C PHE A 67 -4.02 14.04 -10.95
N TYR A 68 -3.62 14.27 -9.69
CA TYR A 68 -4.07 13.38 -8.61
C TYR A 68 -5.58 13.28 -8.57
N ARG A 69 -6.28 14.42 -8.63
CA ARG A 69 -7.74 14.47 -8.60
C ARG A 69 -8.35 13.83 -9.82
N VAL A 70 -7.89 14.30 -11.00
CA VAL A 70 -8.37 13.80 -12.28
C VAL A 70 -7.86 12.39 -12.52
N GLY A 71 -6.59 12.12 -12.17
CA GLY A 71 -5.98 10.80 -12.24
C GLY A 71 -6.70 9.78 -11.38
N THR A 72 -6.96 10.07 -10.09
CA THR A 72 -7.70 9.19 -9.20
C THR A 72 -9.08 8.84 -9.74
N ILE A 73 -9.80 9.82 -10.30
CA ILE A 73 -11.12 9.61 -10.90
C ILE A 73 -11.00 8.77 -12.19
N ILE A 74 -10.04 9.09 -13.07
CA ILE A 74 -9.82 8.35 -14.33
C ILE A 74 -9.44 6.90 -14.02
N PHE A 75 -8.53 6.67 -13.07
CA PHE A 75 -8.07 5.33 -12.75
C PHE A 75 -9.16 4.50 -12.05
N SER A 76 -9.96 5.10 -11.16
CA SER A 76 -11.15 4.44 -10.62
C SER A 76 -12.16 4.10 -11.72
N LEU A 77 -12.27 4.93 -12.76
CA LEU A 77 -13.11 4.63 -13.92
C LEU A 77 -12.55 3.45 -14.73
N PHE A 78 -11.22 3.37 -14.94
CA PHE A 78 -10.59 2.21 -15.58
C PHE A 78 -10.84 0.93 -14.81
N VAL A 79 -10.76 0.96 -13.48
CA VAL A 79 -11.10 -0.18 -12.61
C VAL A 79 -12.55 -0.63 -12.83
N CYS A 80 -13.51 0.31 -12.82
CA CYS A 80 -14.92 0.00 -13.07
C CYS A 80 -15.15 -0.60 -14.45
N VAL A 81 -14.59 0.03 -15.50
CA VAL A 81 -14.73 -0.43 -16.88
C VAL A 81 -14.07 -1.80 -17.06
N GLY A 82 -12.86 -1.98 -16.54
CA GLY A 82 -12.14 -3.26 -16.59
C GLY A 82 -12.92 -4.38 -15.91
N GLN A 83 -13.51 -4.12 -14.74
CA GLN A 83 -14.33 -5.11 -14.02
C GLN A 83 -15.61 -5.46 -14.79
N ILE A 84 -16.28 -4.50 -15.42
CA ILE A 84 -17.46 -4.74 -16.24
C ILE A 84 -17.11 -5.58 -17.47
N ILE A 85 -16.02 -5.26 -18.16
CA ILE A 85 -15.55 -6.03 -19.34
C ILE A 85 -15.18 -7.45 -18.93
N PHE A 86 -14.51 -7.62 -17.78
CA PHE A 86 -14.17 -8.93 -17.23
C PHE A 86 -15.42 -9.77 -16.94
N ALA A 87 -16.41 -9.18 -16.29
CA ALA A 87 -17.68 -9.84 -16.00
C ALA A 87 -18.47 -10.15 -17.27
N ALA A 88 -18.52 -9.23 -18.26
CA ALA A 88 -19.14 -9.47 -19.55
C ALA A 88 -18.46 -10.58 -20.31
N GLY A 89 -17.11 -10.66 -20.29
CA GLY A 89 -16.35 -11.76 -20.87
C GLY A 89 -16.74 -13.13 -20.31
N ALA A 90 -16.95 -13.21 -18.99
CA ALA A 90 -17.47 -14.42 -18.35
C ALA A 90 -18.91 -14.74 -18.79
N LEU A 91 -19.80 -13.75 -18.90
CA LEU A 91 -21.20 -13.95 -19.36
C LEU A 91 -21.26 -14.53 -20.79
N VAL A 92 -20.44 -14.03 -21.70
CA VAL A 92 -20.42 -14.48 -23.09
C VAL A 92 -19.46 -15.68 -23.32
N ASN A 93 -18.83 -16.19 -22.25
CA ASN A 93 -17.86 -17.29 -22.28
C ASN A 93 -16.67 -17.05 -23.24
N HIS A 94 -16.19 -15.81 -23.27
CA HIS A 94 -15.02 -15.43 -24.05
C HIS A 94 -13.84 -15.08 -23.14
N PHE A 95 -12.89 -16.03 -23.02
CA PHE A 95 -11.70 -15.89 -22.17
C PHE A 95 -10.85 -14.64 -22.56
N TRP A 96 -10.67 -14.38 -23.83
CA TRP A 96 -9.94 -13.23 -24.33
C TRP A 96 -10.52 -11.89 -23.85
N LEU A 97 -11.84 -11.79 -23.77
CA LEU A 97 -12.51 -10.60 -23.27
C LEU A 97 -12.30 -10.44 -21.76
N MET A 98 -12.25 -11.56 -21.02
CA MET A 98 -11.90 -11.55 -19.61
C MET A 98 -10.47 -11.05 -19.39
N GLU A 99 -9.50 -11.58 -20.13
CA GLU A 99 -8.10 -11.13 -20.07
C GLU A 99 -7.95 -9.64 -20.37
N PHE A 100 -8.64 -9.15 -21.42
CA PHE A 100 -8.65 -7.74 -21.76
C PHE A 100 -9.27 -6.87 -20.65
N GLY A 101 -10.35 -7.34 -20.03
CA GLY A 101 -10.94 -6.68 -18.87
C GLY A 101 -9.98 -6.59 -17.70
N ARG A 102 -9.24 -7.67 -17.42
CA ARG A 102 -8.21 -7.70 -16.38
C ARG A 102 -7.03 -6.79 -16.68
N PHE A 103 -6.65 -6.69 -17.94
CA PHE A 103 -5.60 -5.75 -18.35
C PHE A 103 -5.99 -4.29 -18.10
N ILE A 104 -7.20 -3.89 -18.47
CA ILE A 104 -7.73 -2.54 -18.20
C ILE A 104 -7.85 -2.30 -16.70
N PHE A 105 -8.37 -3.28 -15.96
CA PHE A 105 -8.49 -3.23 -14.50
C PHE A 105 -7.11 -3.01 -13.86
N GLY A 106 -6.10 -3.77 -14.27
CA GLY A 106 -4.73 -3.64 -13.79
C GLY A 106 -4.15 -2.24 -14.02
N ILE A 107 -4.31 -1.66 -15.21
CA ILE A 107 -3.86 -0.29 -15.50
C ILE A 107 -4.51 0.70 -14.52
N GLY A 108 -5.80 0.58 -14.25
CA GLY A 108 -6.53 1.48 -13.36
C GLY A 108 -6.10 1.34 -11.91
N GLY A 109 -6.11 0.13 -11.40
CA GLY A 109 -5.92 -0.17 -10.00
C GLY A 109 -4.53 0.20 -9.48
N GLU A 110 -3.46 -0.20 -10.18
CA GLU A 110 -2.11 0.11 -9.75
C GLU A 110 -1.77 1.62 -9.79
N SER A 111 -2.36 2.36 -10.70
CA SER A 111 -2.26 3.81 -10.73
C SER A 111 -2.95 4.46 -9.54
N LEU A 112 -4.08 3.87 -9.15
CA LEU A 112 -4.84 4.32 -8.00
C LEU A 112 -4.03 4.14 -6.71
N ALA A 113 -3.29 3.02 -6.56
CA ALA A 113 -2.43 2.77 -5.41
C ALA A 113 -1.29 3.80 -5.29
N VAL A 114 -0.64 4.15 -6.40
CA VAL A 114 0.39 5.20 -6.42
C VAL A 114 -0.20 6.56 -6.05
N ALA A 115 -1.35 6.92 -6.62
CA ALA A 115 -2.05 8.16 -6.29
C ALA A 115 -2.43 8.19 -4.79
N GLN A 116 -2.92 7.10 -4.24
CA GLN A 116 -3.27 6.95 -2.82
C GLN A 116 -2.06 7.16 -1.91
N ASN A 117 -0.92 6.53 -2.21
CA ASN A 117 0.31 6.68 -1.45
C ASN A 117 0.81 8.14 -1.48
N THR A 118 0.76 8.78 -2.63
CA THR A 118 1.17 10.18 -2.78
C THR A 118 0.22 11.13 -2.04
N TYR A 119 -1.09 10.88 -2.06
CA TYR A 119 -2.04 11.60 -1.21
C TYR A 119 -1.74 11.44 0.28
N ALA A 120 -1.45 10.21 0.73
CA ALA A 120 -1.10 9.95 2.12
C ALA A 120 0.10 10.80 2.56
N VAL A 121 1.15 10.84 1.75
CA VAL A 121 2.34 11.65 2.05
C VAL A 121 2.00 13.14 2.06
N SER A 122 1.29 13.66 1.06
CA SER A 122 1.01 15.10 0.94
C SER A 122 0.15 15.65 2.08
N TRP A 123 -0.72 14.82 2.69
CA TRP A 123 -1.59 15.23 3.79
C TRP A 123 -1.04 14.92 5.18
N PHE A 124 -0.20 13.88 5.31
CA PHE A 124 0.21 13.32 6.61
C PHE A 124 1.73 13.28 6.82
N LYS A 125 2.55 13.78 5.89
CA LYS A 125 4.01 13.86 6.07
C LYS A 125 4.35 14.65 7.33
N GLY A 126 5.22 14.07 8.19
CA GLY A 126 5.55 14.63 9.50
C GLY A 126 4.50 14.43 10.58
N LYS A 127 3.41 13.68 10.31
CA LYS A 127 2.32 13.43 11.26
C LYS A 127 1.80 11.99 11.09
N ALA A 128 2.34 11.04 11.85
CA ALA A 128 1.83 9.66 11.90
C ALA A 128 1.70 8.99 10.51
N LEU A 129 2.71 9.15 9.65
CA LEU A 129 2.67 8.64 8.28
C LEU A 129 2.59 7.10 8.24
N ASN A 130 3.34 6.41 9.10
CA ASN A 130 3.32 4.94 9.18
C ASN A 130 1.94 4.42 9.65
N LEU A 131 1.28 5.13 10.57
CA LEU A 131 -0.08 4.81 11.00
C LEU A 131 -1.07 4.94 9.83
N VAL A 132 -0.94 5.99 9.01
CA VAL A 132 -1.80 6.21 7.84
C VAL A 132 -1.64 5.08 6.82
N PHE A 133 -0.41 4.71 6.50
CA PHE A 133 -0.15 3.55 5.66
C PHE A 133 -0.68 2.25 6.27
N GLY A 134 -0.54 2.09 7.60
CA GLY A 134 -1.12 0.97 8.34
C GLY A 134 -2.64 0.89 8.23
N LEU A 135 -3.35 2.02 8.31
CA LEU A 135 -4.80 2.09 8.13
C LEU A 135 -5.23 1.76 6.69
N GLN A 136 -4.50 2.28 5.69
CA GLN A 136 -4.75 1.95 4.28
C GLN A 136 -4.59 0.45 4.03
N LEU A 137 -3.51 -0.14 4.52
CA LEU A 137 -3.27 -1.58 4.44
C LEU A 137 -4.36 -2.39 5.16
N SER A 138 -4.77 -1.96 6.35
CA SER A 138 -5.84 -2.60 7.11
C SER A 138 -7.12 -2.68 6.27
N MET A 139 -7.54 -1.59 5.67
CA MET A 139 -8.76 -1.55 4.84
C MET A 139 -8.61 -2.43 3.59
N ALA A 140 -7.46 -2.42 2.92
CA ALA A 140 -7.19 -3.30 1.79
C ALA A 140 -7.28 -4.79 2.21
N ARG A 141 -6.78 -5.15 3.40
CA ARG A 141 -6.87 -6.53 3.94
C ARG A 141 -8.29 -6.92 4.31
N VAL A 142 -9.06 -6.00 4.88
CA VAL A 142 -10.50 -6.22 5.10
C VAL A 142 -11.19 -6.51 3.76
N GLY A 143 -10.93 -5.72 2.72
CA GLY A 143 -11.45 -5.95 1.38
C GLY A 143 -11.08 -7.34 0.83
N SER A 144 -9.81 -7.74 0.92
CA SER A 144 -9.33 -9.06 0.50
C SER A 144 -10.01 -10.20 1.28
N THR A 145 -10.15 -10.04 2.61
CA THR A 145 -10.81 -11.02 3.48
C THR A 145 -12.29 -11.17 3.11
N VAL A 146 -12.99 -10.06 2.92
CA VAL A 146 -14.39 -10.05 2.49
C VAL A 146 -14.53 -10.73 1.14
N ASN A 147 -13.69 -10.37 0.17
CA ASN A 147 -13.71 -10.96 -1.16
C ASN A 147 -13.52 -12.48 -1.11
N MET A 148 -12.52 -12.99 -0.40
CA MET A 148 -12.23 -14.42 -0.29
C MET A 148 -13.39 -15.21 0.32
N ASN A 149 -14.10 -14.64 1.29
CA ASN A 149 -15.16 -15.35 2.02
C ASN A 149 -16.54 -15.14 1.41
N VAL A 150 -16.84 -13.92 0.92
CA VAL A 150 -18.18 -13.56 0.43
C VAL A 150 -18.40 -14.00 -1.01
N MET A 151 -17.37 -13.91 -1.88
CA MET A 151 -17.56 -14.22 -3.30
C MET A 151 -17.91 -15.69 -3.57
N GLY A 152 -17.38 -16.61 -2.77
CA GLY A 152 -17.77 -18.03 -2.86
C GLY A 152 -19.24 -18.26 -2.49
N TRP A 153 -19.73 -17.56 -1.46
CA TRP A 153 -21.14 -17.59 -1.07
C TRP A 153 -22.05 -16.96 -2.13
N VAL A 154 -21.64 -15.79 -2.68
CA VAL A 154 -22.37 -15.12 -3.77
C VAL A 154 -22.48 -16.05 -4.98
N TYR A 155 -21.37 -16.67 -5.38
CA TYR A 155 -21.35 -17.62 -6.49
C TYR A 155 -22.34 -18.78 -6.27
N SER A 156 -22.35 -19.37 -5.07
CA SER A 156 -23.29 -20.46 -4.73
C SER A 156 -24.74 -20.01 -4.81
N LYS A 157 -25.06 -18.80 -4.27
CA LYS A 157 -26.41 -18.25 -4.33
C LYS A 157 -26.85 -17.91 -5.75
N VAL A 158 -25.95 -17.40 -6.57
CA VAL A 158 -26.24 -17.13 -7.99
C VAL A 158 -26.43 -18.46 -8.74
N ALA A 159 -25.65 -19.50 -8.43
CA ALA A 159 -25.81 -20.83 -9.03
C ALA A 159 -27.20 -21.44 -8.71
N ASP A 160 -27.66 -21.27 -7.46
CA ASP A 160 -29.03 -21.70 -7.04
C ASP A 160 -30.11 -20.96 -7.84
N LEU A 161 -29.92 -19.67 -8.13
CA LEU A 161 -30.89 -18.83 -8.87
C LEU A 161 -30.87 -19.10 -10.39
N VAL A 162 -29.67 -19.33 -10.96
CA VAL A 162 -29.48 -19.55 -12.40
C VAL A 162 -29.74 -21.03 -12.77
N GLY A 163 -29.75 -21.92 -11.78
CA GLY A 163 -30.06 -23.34 -11.94
C GLY A 163 -28.89 -24.21 -12.43
N SER A 164 -27.69 -23.64 -12.64
CA SER A 164 -26.49 -24.40 -12.99
C SER A 164 -25.19 -23.65 -12.65
N PRO A 165 -24.15 -24.33 -12.14
CA PRO A 165 -22.82 -23.76 -12.06
C PRO A 165 -22.24 -23.60 -13.47
N GLY A 166 -21.63 -22.44 -13.79
CA GLY A 166 -21.03 -22.23 -15.10
C GLY A 166 -20.59 -20.79 -15.33
N HIS A 167 -20.26 -20.49 -16.60
CA HIS A 167 -19.76 -19.18 -17.00
C HIS A 167 -20.78 -18.05 -16.74
N THR A 168 -22.08 -18.30 -16.91
CA THR A 168 -23.14 -17.31 -16.63
C THR A 168 -23.21 -16.98 -15.14
N THR A 169 -23.15 -18.00 -14.28
CA THR A 169 -23.08 -17.83 -12.83
C THR A 169 -21.85 -17.04 -12.40
N LEU A 170 -20.70 -17.34 -13.00
CA LEU A 170 -19.48 -16.59 -12.78
C LEU A 170 -19.62 -15.12 -13.20
N GLY A 171 -20.13 -14.88 -14.40
CA GLY A 171 -20.31 -13.52 -14.92
C GLY A 171 -21.26 -12.67 -14.10
N VAL A 172 -22.42 -13.23 -13.66
CA VAL A 172 -23.35 -12.54 -12.76
C VAL A 172 -22.72 -12.24 -11.41
N SER A 173 -21.96 -13.18 -10.84
CA SER A 173 -21.25 -12.97 -9.57
C SER A 173 -20.20 -11.86 -9.67
N LEU A 174 -19.48 -11.80 -10.79
CA LEU A 174 -18.51 -10.73 -11.07
C LEU A 174 -19.18 -9.36 -11.31
N MET A 175 -20.38 -9.34 -11.91
CA MET A 175 -21.19 -8.12 -12.01
C MET A 175 -21.63 -7.61 -10.63
N ILE A 176 -22.02 -8.49 -9.73
CA ILE A 176 -22.32 -8.13 -8.33
C ILE A 176 -21.08 -7.52 -7.65
N ALA A 177 -19.91 -8.13 -7.88
CA ALA A 177 -18.65 -7.60 -7.35
C ALA A 177 -18.30 -6.20 -7.89
N SER A 178 -18.76 -5.82 -9.10
CA SER A 178 -18.50 -4.47 -9.65
C SER A 178 -19.13 -3.34 -8.83
N VAL A 179 -20.10 -3.63 -7.95
CA VAL A 179 -20.69 -2.65 -7.03
C VAL A 179 -19.63 -2.03 -6.12
N THR A 180 -18.64 -2.80 -5.68
CA THR A 180 -17.53 -2.28 -4.86
C THR A 180 -16.67 -1.29 -5.65
N CYS A 181 -16.43 -1.55 -6.93
CA CYS A 181 -15.70 -0.65 -7.82
C CYS A 181 -16.44 0.69 -8.01
N PHE A 182 -17.76 0.65 -8.18
CA PHE A 182 -18.58 1.87 -8.24
C PHE A 182 -18.54 2.65 -6.93
N PHE A 183 -18.55 1.96 -5.78
CA PHE A 183 -18.40 2.62 -4.49
C PHE A 183 -17.05 3.32 -4.37
N SER A 184 -15.96 2.67 -4.80
CA SER A 184 -14.62 3.25 -4.87
C SER A 184 -14.60 4.49 -5.76
N LEU A 185 -15.22 4.45 -6.94
CA LEU A 185 -15.34 5.61 -7.84
C LEU A 185 -16.08 6.79 -7.17
N ILE A 186 -17.15 6.53 -6.42
CA ILE A 186 -17.85 7.56 -5.65
C ILE A 186 -16.92 8.17 -4.60
N CYS A 187 -16.15 7.36 -3.88
CA CYS A 187 -15.15 7.83 -2.92
C CYS A 187 -14.08 8.70 -3.60
N ALA A 188 -13.61 8.33 -4.79
CA ALA A 188 -12.65 9.10 -5.58
C ALA A 188 -13.21 10.49 -5.98
N LEU A 189 -14.47 10.55 -6.41
CA LEU A 189 -15.15 11.80 -6.75
C LEU A 189 -15.30 12.72 -5.54
N VAL A 190 -15.72 12.18 -4.40
CA VAL A 190 -15.88 12.94 -3.16
C VAL A 190 -14.52 13.44 -2.66
N LEU A 191 -13.49 12.59 -2.69
CA LEU A 191 -12.13 12.97 -2.32
C LEU A 191 -11.59 14.11 -3.20
N GLY A 192 -11.75 14.00 -4.52
CA GLY A 192 -11.36 15.05 -5.47
C GLY A 192 -12.08 16.38 -5.22
N PHE A 193 -13.36 16.34 -4.85
CA PHE A 193 -14.12 17.53 -4.48
C PHE A 193 -13.62 18.16 -3.18
N LEU A 194 -13.38 17.36 -2.14
CA LEU A 194 -12.89 17.84 -0.84
C LEU A 194 -11.49 18.45 -0.96
N ASP A 195 -10.61 17.82 -1.71
CA ASP A 195 -9.25 18.30 -1.96
C ASP A 195 -9.25 19.65 -2.72
N LYS A 196 -10.08 19.78 -3.79
CA LYS A 196 -10.25 21.05 -4.51
C LYS A 196 -10.76 22.17 -3.62
N ARG A 197 -11.64 21.82 -2.67
CA ARG A 197 -12.17 22.80 -1.70
C ARG A 197 -11.12 23.19 -0.68
N ALA A 198 -10.34 22.22 -0.18
CA ALA A 198 -9.25 22.44 0.76
C ALA A 198 -8.17 23.39 0.20
N GLU A 199 -7.78 23.19 -1.07
CA GLU A 199 -6.86 24.06 -1.77
C GLU A 199 -7.32 25.52 -1.79
N LYS A 200 -8.60 25.75 -2.09
CA LYS A 200 -9.18 27.11 -2.08
C LYS A 200 -9.20 27.76 -0.70
N ILE A 201 -9.44 26.98 0.37
CA ILE A 201 -9.59 27.50 1.72
C ILE A 201 -8.24 27.78 2.37
N LEU A 202 -7.28 26.87 2.19
CA LEU A 202 -5.94 27.00 2.78
C LEU A 202 -5.08 28.05 2.06
N SER A 203 -5.59 28.69 0.96
CA SER A 203 -4.83 29.62 0.11
C SER A 203 -3.42 29.09 -0.15
N LYS A 204 -3.31 27.76 -0.24
CA LYS A 204 -2.07 27.14 -0.66
C LYS A 204 -1.83 27.64 -2.09
N GLU A 205 -1.10 28.77 -2.19
CA GLU A 205 -0.28 28.96 -3.35
C GLU A 205 0.63 27.74 -3.39
N GLN A 206 0.13 26.67 -3.96
CA GLN A 206 0.99 25.65 -4.50
C GLN A 206 1.77 26.43 -5.55
N GLY A 207 2.95 26.90 -5.12
CA GLY A 207 3.93 27.36 -6.07
C GLY A 207 3.88 26.34 -7.18
N LYS A 208 3.82 26.78 -8.41
CA LYS A 208 3.79 25.98 -9.63
C LYS A 208 5.02 25.08 -9.73
N THR A 209 5.22 24.23 -8.74
CA THR A 209 6.00 23.02 -8.85
C THR A 209 5.14 22.10 -9.71
N GLY A 210 5.12 22.41 -11.01
CA GLY A 210 4.66 21.48 -12.00
C GLY A 210 5.52 20.24 -11.86
N GLU A 211 5.04 19.28 -11.07
CA GLU A 211 5.58 17.92 -11.09
C GLU A 211 5.31 17.36 -12.48
N VAL A 212 6.20 17.70 -13.40
CA VAL A 212 6.33 16.98 -14.64
C VAL A 212 7.06 15.71 -14.29
N ILE A 213 6.35 14.58 -14.28
CA ILE A 213 6.97 13.26 -14.17
C ILE A 213 7.98 13.13 -15.29
N LYS A 214 9.25 13.24 -14.94
CA LYS A 214 10.34 13.01 -15.87
C LYS A 214 10.87 11.62 -15.56
N LEU A 215 10.72 10.72 -16.49
CA LEU A 215 11.38 9.39 -16.42
C LEU A 215 12.91 9.53 -16.23
N THR A 216 13.47 10.68 -16.57
CA THR A 216 14.87 11.02 -16.30
C THR A 216 15.21 11.15 -14.81
N ASP A 217 14.22 11.46 -13.96
CA ASP A 217 14.42 11.64 -12.51
C ASP A 217 14.89 10.33 -11.83
N VAL A 218 14.64 9.19 -12.45
CA VAL A 218 15.12 7.88 -12.00
C VAL A 218 16.67 7.84 -11.90
N LYS A 219 17.38 8.62 -12.73
CA LYS A 219 18.84 8.69 -12.68
C LYS A 219 19.36 9.45 -11.47
N ASP A 220 18.54 10.34 -10.93
CA ASP A 220 18.88 11.19 -9.78
C ASP A 220 18.48 10.55 -8.44
N PHE A 221 17.91 9.35 -8.47
CA PHE A 221 17.48 8.65 -7.27
C PHE A 221 18.68 8.30 -6.37
N PRO A 222 18.59 8.62 -5.07
CA PRO A 222 19.68 8.32 -4.15
C PRO A 222 19.83 6.81 -3.92
N PHE A 223 21.05 6.36 -3.68
CA PHE A 223 21.38 4.94 -3.51
C PHE A 223 20.51 4.21 -2.45
N PRO A 224 20.16 4.80 -1.28
CA PRO A 224 19.22 4.14 -0.35
C PRO A 224 17.87 3.81 -0.95
N LEU A 225 17.35 4.61 -1.88
CA LEU A 225 16.08 4.33 -2.54
C LEU A 225 16.15 3.04 -3.37
N TRP A 226 17.27 2.81 -4.07
CA TRP A 226 17.48 1.55 -4.80
C TRP A 226 17.51 0.34 -3.89
N LEU A 227 18.09 0.47 -2.69
CA LEU A 227 18.06 -0.60 -1.69
C LEU A 227 16.63 -0.85 -1.19
N ILE A 228 15.84 0.21 -0.97
CA ILE A 228 14.41 0.09 -0.60
C ILE A 228 13.64 -0.65 -1.69
N PHE A 229 13.88 -0.34 -2.96
CA PHE A 229 13.25 -1.04 -4.09
C PHE A 229 13.61 -2.53 -4.12
N ILE A 230 14.89 -2.87 -3.92
CA ILE A 230 15.34 -4.27 -3.88
C ILE A 230 14.67 -5.02 -2.72
N VAL A 231 14.61 -4.40 -1.53
CA VAL A 231 13.92 -4.98 -0.36
C VAL A 231 12.43 -5.19 -0.67
N CYS A 232 11.77 -4.21 -1.29
CA CYS A 232 10.38 -4.32 -1.68
C CYS A 232 10.17 -5.53 -2.60
N VAL A 233 10.85 -5.56 -3.74
CA VAL A 233 10.70 -6.65 -4.72
C VAL A 233 10.95 -7.99 -4.06
N GLY A 234 12.13 -8.16 -3.44
CA GLY A 234 12.55 -9.45 -2.94
C GLY A 234 11.69 -9.99 -1.79
N TYR A 235 11.09 -9.12 -0.99
CA TYR A 235 10.16 -9.54 0.05
C TYR A 235 8.80 -9.97 -0.53
N TYR A 236 8.23 -9.11 -1.38
CA TYR A 236 6.89 -9.38 -1.92
C TYR A 236 6.86 -10.59 -2.85
N VAL A 237 7.95 -10.86 -3.59
CA VAL A 237 8.05 -12.06 -4.45
C VAL A 237 8.12 -13.38 -3.68
N ALA A 238 8.45 -13.36 -2.39
CA ALA A 238 8.37 -14.55 -1.54
C ALA A 238 6.95 -14.73 -0.96
N ILE A 239 6.27 -13.64 -0.60
CA ILE A 239 4.99 -13.68 0.11
C ILE A 239 3.81 -13.95 -0.82
N PHE A 240 3.64 -13.18 -1.89
CA PHE A 240 2.44 -13.28 -2.72
C PHE A 240 2.34 -14.59 -3.51
N PRO A 241 3.40 -15.10 -4.17
CA PRO A 241 3.33 -16.41 -4.82
C PRO A 241 3.08 -17.54 -3.81
N PHE A 242 3.66 -17.46 -2.60
CA PHE A 242 3.37 -18.42 -1.54
C PHE A 242 1.88 -18.39 -1.16
N ILE A 243 1.28 -17.21 -0.89
CA ILE A 243 -0.15 -17.12 -0.58
C ILE A 243 -1.00 -17.65 -1.74
N GLY A 244 -0.60 -17.36 -2.99
CA GLY A 244 -1.30 -17.84 -4.18
C GLY A 244 -1.33 -19.37 -4.29
N LEU A 245 -0.24 -20.04 -3.91
CA LEU A 245 -0.09 -21.51 -3.95
C LEU A 245 -0.43 -22.16 -2.60
N GLY A 246 -0.61 -21.39 -1.54
CA GLY A 246 -0.71 -21.86 -0.16
C GLY A 246 -1.88 -22.81 0.10
N GLN A 247 -3.02 -22.63 -0.58
CA GLN A 247 -4.15 -23.53 -0.39
C GLN A 247 -3.78 -24.98 -0.74
N VAL A 248 -3.12 -25.19 -1.89
CA VAL A 248 -2.71 -26.55 -2.33
C VAL A 248 -1.58 -27.07 -1.44
N PHE A 249 -0.65 -26.21 -1.04
CA PHE A 249 0.41 -26.55 -0.09
C PHE A 249 -0.14 -27.14 1.22
N PHE A 250 -1.17 -26.51 1.83
CA PHE A 250 -1.74 -27.00 3.08
C PHE A 250 -2.52 -28.31 2.90
N ILE A 251 -3.17 -28.51 1.75
CA ILE A 251 -3.84 -29.78 1.42
C ILE A 251 -2.80 -30.90 1.31
N GLU A 252 -1.72 -30.69 0.58
CA GLU A 252 -0.74 -31.75 0.30
C GLU A 252 0.18 -32.03 1.49
N LYS A 253 0.67 -31.00 2.18
CA LYS A 253 1.63 -31.21 3.27
C LYS A 253 0.97 -31.60 4.58
N PHE A 254 -0.17 -30.95 4.93
CA PHE A 254 -0.83 -31.10 6.24
C PHE A 254 -2.12 -31.92 6.17
N ASN A 255 -2.50 -32.41 4.99
CA ASN A 255 -3.74 -33.17 4.75
C ASN A 255 -5.01 -32.41 5.21
N PHE A 256 -5.02 -31.09 5.05
CA PHE A 256 -6.18 -30.28 5.38
C PHE A 256 -7.30 -30.42 4.34
N SER A 257 -8.53 -30.33 4.79
CA SER A 257 -9.66 -30.18 3.87
C SER A 257 -9.53 -28.85 3.08
N PRO A 258 -10.13 -28.75 1.88
CA PRO A 258 -10.11 -27.51 1.11
C PRO A 258 -10.64 -26.28 1.85
N ALA A 259 -11.56 -26.47 2.79
CA ALA A 259 -12.11 -25.41 3.63
C ALA A 259 -11.09 -24.95 4.69
N GLU A 260 -10.45 -25.89 5.38
CA GLU A 260 -9.41 -25.61 6.36
C GLU A 260 -8.19 -24.95 5.71
N ALA A 261 -7.75 -25.45 4.56
CA ALA A 261 -6.64 -24.88 3.81
C ALA A 261 -6.90 -23.41 3.41
N ARG A 262 -8.12 -23.10 2.96
CA ARG A 262 -8.51 -21.70 2.68
C ARG A 262 -8.53 -20.85 3.95
N ALA A 263 -9.06 -21.38 5.05
CA ALA A 263 -9.12 -20.67 6.32
C ALA A 263 -7.71 -20.34 6.82
N VAL A 264 -6.79 -21.31 6.83
CA VAL A 264 -5.38 -21.09 7.20
C VAL A 264 -4.71 -20.08 6.29
N ASN A 265 -4.92 -20.17 4.98
CA ASN A 265 -4.33 -19.23 4.04
C ASN A 265 -4.86 -17.80 4.21
N SER A 266 -6.14 -17.64 4.55
CA SER A 266 -6.75 -16.33 4.78
C SER A 266 -6.32 -15.66 6.09
N ILE A 267 -5.76 -16.42 7.05
CA ILE A 267 -5.38 -15.88 8.37
C ILE A 267 -4.34 -14.78 8.27
N VAL A 268 -3.48 -14.82 7.25
CA VAL A 268 -2.51 -13.75 6.97
C VAL A 268 -3.20 -12.41 6.82
N TYR A 269 -4.29 -12.35 6.08
CA TYR A 269 -5.05 -11.12 5.87
C TYR A 269 -5.91 -10.75 7.07
N ILE A 270 -6.52 -11.74 7.72
CA ILE A 270 -7.37 -11.54 8.90
C ILE A 270 -6.55 -10.92 10.05
N ILE A 271 -5.33 -11.41 10.28
CA ILE A 271 -4.43 -10.87 11.30
C ILE A 271 -3.83 -9.54 10.85
N SER A 272 -3.47 -9.42 9.57
CA SER A 272 -2.87 -8.20 9.03
C SER A 272 -3.80 -6.99 9.17
N ALA A 273 -5.11 -7.17 9.02
CA ALA A 273 -6.08 -6.08 9.10
C ALA A 273 -6.02 -5.30 10.45
N PRO A 274 -6.16 -5.92 11.63
CA PRO A 274 -6.03 -5.22 12.90
C PRO A 274 -4.57 -4.91 13.27
N ALA A 275 -3.61 -5.73 12.84
CA ALA A 275 -2.20 -5.54 13.18
C ALA A 275 -1.60 -4.31 12.49
N SER A 276 -1.98 -4.00 11.26
CA SER A 276 -1.37 -2.92 10.48
C SER A 276 -1.50 -1.53 11.14
N PRO A 277 -2.66 -1.07 11.63
CA PRO A 277 -2.75 0.22 12.32
C PRO A 277 -1.94 0.26 13.62
N VAL A 278 -1.96 -0.84 14.39
CA VAL A 278 -1.23 -0.93 15.67
C VAL A 278 0.27 -0.87 15.42
N LEU A 279 0.77 -1.64 14.45
CA LEU A 279 2.18 -1.67 14.09
C LEU A 279 2.62 -0.35 13.45
N GLY A 280 1.80 0.26 12.59
CA GLY A 280 2.07 1.59 12.03
C GLY A 280 2.21 2.65 13.12
N PHE A 281 1.31 2.66 14.11
CA PHE A 281 1.43 3.55 15.27
C PHE A 281 2.69 3.28 16.09
N LEU A 282 3.05 2.00 16.29
CA LEU A 282 4.25 1.62 17.01
C LEU A 282 5.52 2.09 16.29
N VAL A 283 5.56 1.94 14.98
CA VAL A 283 6.67 2.42 14.13
C VAL A 283 6.78 3.94 14.21
N ASP A 284 5.66 4.68 14.12
CA ASP A 284 5.66 6.15 14.27
C ASP A 284 6.17 6.60 15.65
N LYS A 285 5.81 5.88 16.71
CA LYS A 285 6.22 6.21 18.08
C LYS A 285 7.69 5.93 18.37
N THR A 286 8.24 4.89 17.74
CA THR A 286 9.62 4.44 18.01
C THR A 286 10.62 5.01 17.00
N GLY A 287 10.17 5.41 15.81
CA GLY A 287 11.03 5.72 14.69
C GLY A 287 11.80 4.50 14.21
N ARG A 288 12.90 4.71 13.48
CA ARG A 288 13.84 3.65 13.04
C ARG A 288 13.19 2.60 12.14
N ASN A 289 12.50 3.04 11.09
CA ASN A 289 11.80 2.17 10.15
C ASN A 289 12.66 1.00 9.64
N VAL A 290 13.95 1.23 9.36
CA VAL A 290 14.86 0.18 8.87
C VAL A 290 14.98 -0.98 9.85
N ILE A 291 15.01 -0.73 11.16
CA ILE A 291 15.08 -1.78 12.18
C ILE A 291 13.79 -2.63 12.16
N TRP A 292 12.64 -1.98 12.03
CA TRP A 292 11.36 -2.67 11.93
C TRP A 292 11.26 -3.53 10.67
N VAL A 293 11.82 -3.05 9.55
CA VAL A 293 11.93 -3.84 8.31
C VAL A 293 12.82 -5.08 8.53
N ILE A 294 13.97 -4.94 9.20
CA ILE A 294 14.85 -6.07 9.52
C ILE A 294 14.11 -7.10 10.40
N ILE A 295 13.43 -6.65 11.46
CA ILE A 295 12.63 -7.53 12.33
C ILE A 295 11.56 -8.28 11.53
N ALA A 296 10.85 -7.58 10.63
CA ALA A 296 9.84 -8.18 9.78
C ALA A 296 10.43 -9.26 8.85
N VAL A 297 11.58 -9.00 8.24
CA VAL A 297 12.26 -9.97 7.35
C VAL A 297 12.69 -11.22 8.14
N ILE A 298 13.29 -11.06 9.33
CA ILE A 298 13.70 -12.18 10.18
C ILE A 298 12.48 -13.01 10.62
N THR A 299 11.39 -12.34 11.03
CA THR A 299 10.15 -13.00 11.47
C THR A 299 9.49 -13.76 10.32
N THR A 300 9.51 -13.19 9.12
CA THR A 300 9.01 -13.86 7.90
C THR A 300 9.85 -15.07 7.56
N LEU A 301 11.18 -14.97 7.64
CA LEU A 301 12.07 -16.10 7.43
C LEU A 301 11.78 -17.24 8.41
N ALA A 302 11.59 -16.91 9.69
CA ALA A 302 11.23 -17.90 10.70
C ALA A 302 9.90 -18.60 10.37
N ALA A 303 8.89 -17.86 9.90
CA ALA A 303 7.61 -18.42 9.49
C ALA A 303 7.76 -19.40 8.30
N HIS A 304 8.51 -19.04 7.25
CA HIS A 304 8.79 -19.92 6.12
C HIS A 304 9.62 -21.14 6.52
N MET A 305 10.62 -20.99 7.40
CA MET A 305 11.40 -22.11 7.94
C MET A 305 10.51 -23.09 8.73
N MET A 306 9.57 -22.58 9.52
CA MET A 306 8.59 -23.42 10.22
C MET A 306 7.73 -24.19 9.21
N LEU A 307 7.23 -23.54 8.17
CA LEU A 307 6.41 -24.17 7.14
C LEU A 307 7.21 -25.18 6.30
N ALA A 308 8.48 -24.90 5.99
CA ALA A 308 9.32 -25.76 5.18
C ALA A 308 9.72 -27.05 5.93
N PHE A 309 10.28 -26.92 7.13
CA PHE A 309 11.04 -27.99 7.80
C PHE A 309 10.32 -28.61 8.99
N THR A 310 9.15 -28.07 9.41
CA THR A 310 8.41 -28.64 10.55
C THR A 310 6.99 -29.04 10.15
N PHE A 311 6.39 -29.88 10.98
CA PHE A 311 4.97 -30.22 10.94
C PHE A 311 4.19 -29.57 12.09
N TRP A 312 4.72 -28.48 12.63
CA TRP A 312 4.01 -27.71 13.64
C TRP A 312 2.72 -27.14 13.08
N ASN A 313 1.84 -26.74 13.97
CA ASN A 313 0.55 -26.19 13.57
C ASN A 313 0.73 -24.99 12.63
N PRO A 314 0.31 -25.08 11.34
CA PRO A 314 0.54 -24.02 10.37
C PRO A 314 -0.19 -22.72 10.68
N TRP A 315 -1.19 -22.74 11.54
CA TRP A 315 -1.86 -21.51 12.02
C TRP A 315 -0.89 -20.55 12.69
N ILE A 316 0.08 -21.09 13.45
CA ILE A 316 1.10 -20.27 14.13
C ILE A 316 2.00 -19.58 13.10
N ALA A 317 2.51 -20.34 12.13
CA ALA A 317 3.39 -19.81 11.10
C ALA A 317 2.69 -18.76 10.23
N MET A 318 1.43 -19.03 9.84
CA MET A 318 0.64 -18.09 9.03
C MET A 318 0.23 -16.84 9.82
N SER A 319 -0.01 -16.96 11.11
CA SER A 319 -0.25 -15.81 12.00
C SER A 319 0.99 -14.93 12.12
N LEU A 320 2.16 -15.56 12.30
CA LEU A 320 3.44 -14.88 12.32
C LEU A 320 3.73 -14.17 11.00
N LEU A 321 3.42 -14.82 9.87
CA LEU A 321 3.53 -14.26 8.54
C LEU A 321 2.63 -13.02 8.37
N GLY A 322 1.40 -13.07 8.86
CA GLY A 322 0.47 -11.94 8.82
C GLY A 322 0.95 -10.71 9.59
N VAL A 323 1.50 -10.92 10.79
CA VAL A 323 2.08 -9.84 11.61
C VAL A 323 3.33 -9.26 10.94
N SER A 324 4.26 -10.10 10.50
CA SER A 324 5.51 -9.66 9.87
C SER A 324 5.28 -8.93 8.55
N TYR A 325 4.32 -9.40 7.74
CA TYR A 325 3.92 -8.74 6.52
C TYR A 325 3.34 -7.34 6.78
N SER A 326 2.47 -7.19 7.77
CA SER A 326 1.93 -5.89 8.18
C SER A 326 3.03 -4.94 8.65
N LEU A 327 3.95 -5.45 9.47
CA LEU A 327 5.06 -4.66 10.00
C LEU A 327 5.97 -4.13 8.88
N LEU A 328 6.34 -5.00 7.94
CA LEU A 328 7.17 -4.59 6.82
C LEU A 328 6.47 -3.53 5.97
N ALA A 329 5.23 -3.76 5.60
CA ALA A 329 4.50 -2.85 4.74
C ALA A 329 4.31 -1.47 5.40
N CYS A 330 3.98 -1.42 6.70
CA CYS A 330 3.85 -0.16 7.44
C CYS A 330 5.18 0.60 7.60
N ALA A 331 6.31 -0.10 7.65
CA ALA A 331 7.62 0.51 7.80
C ALA A 331 8.30 0.86 6.47
N LEU A 332 8.18 0.01 5.44
CA LEU A 332 8.92 0.13 4.18
C LEU A 332 8.35 1.22 3.25
N TRP A 333 7.03 1.23 3.03
CA TRP A 333 6.40 2.16 2.09
C TRP A 333 6.59 3.63 2.47
N PRO A 334 6.43 4.04 3.74
CA PRO A 334 6.69 5.42 4.15
C PRO A 334 8.15 5.86 3.99
N MET A 335 9.11 4.92 4.00
CA MET A 335 10.53 5.25 3.87
C MET A 335 10.87 5.96 2.56
N VAL A 336 10.13 5.68 1.49
CA VAL A 336 10.30 6.39 0.20
C VAL A 336 10.14 7.89 0.40
N ALA A 337 9.14 8.32 1.17
CA ALA A 337 8.86 9.74 1.43
C ALA A 337 9.95 10.45 2.27
N PHE A 338 10.76 9.70 3.01
CA PHE A 338 11.88 10.27 3.78
C PHE A 338 13.16 10.40 2.95
N VAL A 339 13.26 9.65 1.86
CA VAL A 339 14.48 9.57 1.04
C VAL A 339 14.42 10.46 -0.19
N VAL A 340 13.21 10.71 -0.71
CA VAL A 340 12.97 11.44 -1.97
C VAL A 340 12.30 12.79 -1.68
N PRO A 341 12.65 13.85 -2.43
CA PRO A 341 11.94 15.13 -2.36
C PRO A 341 10.49 14.99 -2.87
N GLU A 342 9.61 15.89 -2.41
CA GLU A 342 8.16 15.79 -2.67
C GLU A 342 7.80 15.75 -4.15
N HIS A 343 8.54 16.48 -4.99
CA HIS A 343 8.30 16.53 -6.44
C HIS A 343 8.64 15.22 -7.19
N GLN A 344 9.36 14.29 -6.57
CA GLN A 344 9.73 12.99 -7.15
C GLN A 344 8.95 11.81 -6.56
N LEU A 345 8.07 12.05 -5.59
CA LEU A 345 7.36 10.98 -4.87
C LEU A 345 6.52 10.11 -5.82
N GLY A 346 5.76 10.71 -6.71
CA GLY A 346 4.95 9.98 -7.68
C GLY A 346 5.80 9.07 -8.58
N THR A 347 6.93 9.58 -9.08
CA THR A 347 7.87 8.78 -9.89
C THR A 347 8.49 7.65 -9.07
N ALA A 348 8.88 7.92 -7.81
CA ALA A 348 9.51 6.93 -6.94
C ALA A 348 8.53 5.80 -6.56
N TYR A 349 7.31 6.13 -6.12
CA TYR A 349 6.30 5.12 -5.83
C TYR A 349 5.88 4.34 -7.07
N GLY A 350 5.70 5.04 -8.20
CA GLY A 350 5.38 4.40 -9.47
C GLY A 350 6.46 3.43 -9.92
N PHE A 351 7.71 3.81 -9.83
CA PHE A 351 8.83 2.93 -10.17
C PHE A 351 8.94 1.74 -9.23
N MET A 352 8.80 1.97 -7.90
CA MET A 352 8.80 0.91 -6.88
C MET A 352 7.74 -0.13 -7.17
N GLN A 353 6.53 0.32 -7.46
CA GLN A 353 5.40 -0.54 -7.76
C GLN A 353 5.63 -1.34 -9.06
N SER A 354 6.12 -0.69 -10.13
CA SER A 354 6.39 -1.35 -11.41
C SER A 354 7.37 -2.49 -11.30
N ILE A 355 8.50 -2.25 -10.64
CA ILE A 355 9.52 -3.29 -10.47
C ILE A 355 9.03 -4.41 -9.53
N GLN A 356 8.21 -4.06 -8.52
CA GLN A 356 7.58 -5.06 -7.66
C GLN A 356 6.70 -6.00 -8.49
N ASN A 357 5.82 -5.47 -9.33
CA ASN A 357 4.92 -6.30 -10.13
C ASN A 357 5.64 -7.10 -11.22
N LEU A 358 6.66 -6.52 -11.84
CA LEU A 358 7.53 -7.27 -12.74
C LEU A 358 8.20 -8.45 -12.02
N GLY A 359 8.73 -8.18 -10.82
CA GLY A 359 9.31 -9.22 -9.97
C GLY A 359 8.28 -10.31 -9.61
N LEU A 360 7.07 -9.90 -9.20
CA LEU A 360 5.98 -10.82 -8.89
C LEU A 360 5.61 -11.70 -10.09
N ALA A 361 5.48 -11.13 -11.28
CA ALA A 361 5.16 -11.89 -12.49
C ALA A 361 6.25 -12.93 -12.80
N LEU A 362 7.52 -12.53 -12.81
CA LEU A 362 8.64 -13.42 -13.12
C LEU A 362 8.79 -14.53 -12.07
N ILE A 363 8.71 -14.20 -10.80
CA ILE A 363 8.90 -15.18 -9.72
C ILE A 363 7.68 -16.08 -9.56
N SER A 364 6.45 -15.61 -9.82
CA SER A 364 5.28 -16.48 -9.83
C SER A 364 5.38 -17.55 -10.93
N MET A 365 5.90 -17.20 -12.11
CA MET A 365 6.18 -18.17 -13.16
C MET A 365 7.26 -19.18 -12.73
N ALA A 366 8.35 -18.70 -12.13
CA ALA A 366 9.41 -19.55 -11.62
C ALA A 366 8.91 -20.47 -10.48
N ALA A 367 8.10 -19.92 -9.57
CA ALA A 367 7.50 -20.68 -8.47
C ALA A 367 6.60 -21.81 -8.98
N GLY A 368 5.75 -21.54 -9.98
CA GLY A 368 4.96 -22.59 -10.65
C GLY A 368 5.83 -23.68 -11.26
N ALA A 369 6.86 -23.31 -12.02
CA ALA A 369 7.79 -24.27 -12.64
C ALA A 369 8.58 -25.09 -11.61
N ILE A 370 8.99 -24.48 -10.49
CA ILE A 370 9.65 -25.20 -9.39
C ILE A 370 8.67 -26.18 -8.73
N LEU A 371 7.44 -25.75 -8.49
CA LEU A 371 6.41 -26.57 -7.89
C LEU A 371 6.13 -27.82 -8.74
N ASP A 372 5.91 -27.63 -10.04
CA ASP A 372 5.61 -28.72 -10.98
C ASP A 372 6.76 -29.73 -11.12
N SER A 373 8.01 -29.25 -11.06
CA SER A 373 9.19 -30.07 -11.27
C SER A 373 9.80 -30.69 -10.02
N ARG A 374 9.71 -30.01 -8.87
CA ARG A 374 10.46 -30.33 -7.64
C ARG A 374 9.61 -30.39 -6.37
N GLY A 375 8.36 -29.98 -6.43
CA GLY A 375 7.43 -30.01 -5.32
C GLY A 375 7.60 -28.86 -4.31
N TYR A 376 6.77 -28.91 -3.26
CA TYR A 376 6.62 -27.80 -2.30
C TYR A 376 7.83 -27.53 -1.42
N LEU A 377 8.58 -28.56 -1.03
CA LEU A 377 9.75 -28.36 -0.16
C LEU A 377 10.82 -27.49 -0.85
N VAL A 378 11.10 -27.78 -2.12
CA VAL A 378 12.09 -27.01 -2.90
C VAL A 378 11.57 -25.59 -3.14
N LEU A 379 10.27 -25.41 -3.34
CA LEU A 379 9.64 -24.10 -3.47
C LEU A 379 9.78 -23.27 -2.17
N GLU A 380 9.53 -23.87 -1.02
CA GLU A 380 9.71 -23.20 0.28
C GLU A 380 11.16 -22.83 0.56
N VAL A 381 12.10 -23.72 0.22
CA VAL A 381 13.54 -23.41 0.31
C VAL A 381 13.91 -22.26 -0.61
N PHE A 382 13.34 -22.19 -1.80
CA PHE A 382 13.53 -21.08 -2.72
C PHE A 382 13.03 -19.74 -2.10
N PHE A 383 11.85 -19.73 -1.48
CA PHE A 383 11.35 -18.54 -0.78
C PHE A 383 12.24 -18.16 0.41
N CYS A 384 12.70 -19.15 1.19
CA CYS A 384 13.67 -18.89 2.27
C CYS A 384 14.96 -18.23 1.74
N ILE A 385 15.50 -18.67 0.61
CA ILE A 385 16.69 -18.07 -0.02
C ILE A 385 16.39 -16.62 -0.45
N CYS A 386 15.23 -16.37 -1.06
CA CYS A 386 14.81 -15.02 -1.42
C CYS A 386 14.77 -14.09 -0.19
N ILE A 387 14.17 -14.54 0.91
CA ILE A 387 14.05 -13.75 2.15
C ILE A 387 15.42 -13.58 2.82
N CYS A 388 16.28 -14.60 2.84
CA CYS A 388 17.66 -14.48 3.32
C CYS A 388 18.46 -13.43 2.55
N SER A 389 18.33 -13.39 1.22
CA SER A 389 18.99 -12.36 0.41
C SER A 389 18.52 -10.95 0.80
N GLN A 390 17.23 -10.79 1.11
CA GLN A 390 16.67 -9.50 1.56
C GLN A 390 17.18 -9.07 2.93
N TYR A 391 17.44 -10.01 3.83
CA TYR A 391 18.07 -9.69 5.11
C TYR A 391 19.41 -8.98 4.92
N PHE A 392 20.27 -9.48 4.04
CA PHE A 392 21.55 -8.83 3.74
C PHE A 392 21.39 -7.45 3.12
N VAL A 393 20.41 -7.26 2.25
CA VAL A 393 20.11 -5.94 1.67
C VAL A 393 19.60 -4.97 2.73
N CYS A 394 18.75 -5.43 3.66
CA CYS A 394 18.28 -4.62 4.79
C CYS A 394 19.42 -4.20 5.73
N VAL A 395 20.36 -5.11 6.02
CA VAL A 395 21.55 -4.79 6.79
C VAL A 395 22.43 -3.77 6.06
N LEU A 396 22.61 -3.92 4.75
CA LEU A 396 23.34 -2.94 3.94
C LEU A 396 22.64 -1.57 3.97
N LEU A 397 21.30 -1.54 3.85
CA LEU A 397 20.52 -0.31 3.96
C LEU A 397 20.74 0.37 5.33
N TYR A 398 20.75 -0.40 6.42
CA TYR A 398 21.02 0.12 7.75
C TYR A 398 22.42 0.75 7.86
N PHE A 399 23.45 0.10 7.32
CA PHE A 399 24.82 0.66 7.31
C PHE A 399 24.93 1.92 6.46
N VAL A 400 24.29 1.95 5.30
CA VAL A 400 24.30 3.13 4.42
C VAL A 400 23.60 4.32 5.08
N ASP A 401 22.49 4.07 5.79
CA ASP A 401 21.77 5.07 6.55
C ASP A 401 22.61 5.60 7.71
N TYR A 402 23.23 4.71 8.46
CA TYR A 402 24.14 5.07 9.56
C TYR A 402 25.34 5.90 9.10
N LEU A 403 25.99 5.52 8.00
CA LEU A 403 27.19 6.21 7.47
C LEU A 403 26.85 7.61 6.89
N ARG A 404 25.64 7.82 6.42
CA ARG A 404 25.21 9.13 5.88
C ARG A 404 24.89 10.15 6.98
N GLY A 405 24.85 9.75 8.24
CA GLY A 405 24.53 10.64 9.36
C GLY A 405 23.12 11.26 9.29
N LYS A 406 22.35 10.88 8.28
CA LYS A 406 20.93 11.21 8.10
C LYS A 406 20.16 9.94 8.43
N ARG A 407 19.55 9.91 9.58
CA ARG A 407 18.62 8.84 9.87
C ARG A 407 17.44 9.02 8.91
N THR A 408 17.23 8.08 8.00
CA THR A 408 16.02 7.96 7.17
C THR A 408 14.77 7.69 8.03
N THR A 409 14.90 7.90 9.32
CA THR A 409 13.99 7.41 10.35
C THR A 409 13.63 8.43 11.43
N ASP A 410 14.11 9.68 11.33
CA ASP A 410 13.72 10.72 12.30
C ASP A 410 12.63 11.64 11.77
#